data_6b6615182c50d5fc272a8625a97da09b
#
_entry.id   6b6615182c50d5fc272a8625a97da09b
#
_cell.length_a   1.000
_cell.length_b   1.000
_cell.length_c   1.000
_cell.angle_alpha   90.00
_cell.angle_beta   90.00
_cell.angle_gamma   90.00
#
_symmetry.space_group_name_H-M   'P 1'
#
loop_
_entity.id
_entity.type
_entity.pdbx_description
1 polymer ?
#
loop_
_entity_poly.entity_id
_entity_poly.type
_entity_poly.pdbx_seq_one_letter_code
_entity_poly.pdbx_strand_id
1 'polypeptide(L)'
;NNKDGAVDILLVGSDSRSDAQGNRLSEEELGDLHAGVDDGEQNTDTLMVIRVPDDGSRATAVSIPRDTYVHDDEHGNMKINGVYAAHKAAKIDELVSANESDDSQGSEKLTEKEIEQAGVDAGRSALLDTIRGLTDIEIDHYAEVGLLGFVLLTNAVDGVDVCLNAPVDDPMSGAKFPAGEQTLDGAEALSFVRQRYGLPRNDLDRIVRQQAFMASLVNKVLSTGTLTSPGKLSKISEAAERSVIIDENWDIMGFATQMANLAGGNVTFNTIPVTSVDGTGDYGESIVTVDPKQVHKFFEDLAVADSSSEAPAPEEKPSDSDAADTGEKPVADDLSLHVLNAGTISGMASGLSAWLETTGYTVEETSNAMPGVYFESQIVAADPSDPRAIALSEQLGGLPITVNEGLDASSLVIVTADDYTGPLDESETEPETSQNEPNSEETIGTPGNDFGAAEVSPEIDAGGDGPRCVN
;
A
#
# COMPACT_ATOMS: atom_id res chain seq x y z
N ASN A 1 24.65 1.60 -0.55
CA ASN A 1 24.02 1.17 -1.80
C ASN A 1 23.89 -0.36 -1.80
N ASN A 2 22.71 -0.83 -2.05
CA ASN A 2 22.44 -2.26 -2.18
C ASN A 2 23.31 -2.91 -3.27
N LYS A 3 23.44 -4.24 -3.24
CA LYS A 3 24.29 -5.00 -4.18
C LYS A 3 23.89 -4.82 -5.64
N ASP A 4 22.68 -4.34 -5.90
CA ASP A 4 22.08 -4.07 -7.21
C ASP A 4 22.15 -2.60 -7.64
N GLY A 5 22.70 -1.73 -6.78
CA GLY A 5 22.90 -0.30 -7.07
C GLY A 5 21.67 0.59 -6.83
N ALA A 6 20.51 0.03 -6.51
CA ALA A 6 19.33 0.80 -6.19
C ALA A 6 19.49 1.58 -4.87
N VAL A 7 18.76 2.67 -4.73
CA VAL A 7 18.61 3.43 -3.48
C VAL A 7 17.27 3.07 -2.85
N ASP A 8 17.30 2.55 -1.64
CA ASP A 8 16.12 2.19 -0.87
C ASP A 8 15.88 3.17 0.27
N ILE A 9 14.70 3.79 0.30
CA ILE A 9 14.32 4.85 1.24
C ILE A 9 13.15 4.38 2.07
N LEU A 10 13.23 4.45 3.38
CA LEU A 10 12.08 4.28 4.25
C LEU A 10 11.38 5.63 4.45
N LEU A 11 10.18 5.76 3.91
CA LEU A 11 9.29 6.88 4.17
C LEU A 11 8.34 6.52 5.31
N VAL A 12 8.32 7.36 6.34
CA VAL A 12 7.47 7.20 7.52
C VAL A 12 6.51 8.37 7.64
N GLY A 13 5.22 8.09 7.68
CA GLY A 13 4.20 9.05 8.09
C GLY A 13 3.92 8.90 9.58
N SER A 14 4.15 9.96 10.35
CA SER A 14 3.94 9.97 11.79
C SER A 14 2.79 10.87 12.21
N ASP A 15 2.14 10.53 13.31
CA ASP A 15 1.13 11.37 13.97
C ASP A 15 1.75 12.57 14.70
N SER A 16 3.02 12.87 14.44
CA SER A 16 3.72 13.97 15.08
C SER A 16 3.02 15.31 14.87
N ARG A 17 2.83 16.03 15.98
CA ARG A 17 2.27 17.39 16.02
C ARG A 17 3.35 18.43 16.27
N SER A 18 4.57 18.08 15.91
CA SER A 18 5.74 18.97 15.93
C SER A 18 6.16 19.24 14.48
N ASP A 19 6.85 20.37 14.27
CA ASP A 19 7.56 20.58 13.02
C ASP A 19 8.83 19.71 12.93
N ALA A 20 9.52 19.74 11.78
CA ALA A 20 10.73 18.96 11.57
C ALA A 20 11.89 19.33 12.53
N GLN A 21 11.83 20.48 13.18
CA GLN A 21 12.79 20.96 14.18
C GLN A 21 12.38 20.59 15.62
N GLY A 22 11.26 19.89 15.80
CA GLY A 22 10.73 19.49 17.10
C GLY A 22 9.97 20.60 17.84
N ASN A 23 9.66 21.73 17.20
CA ASN A 23 8.85 22.78 17.81
C ASN A 23 7.38 22.39 17.80
N ARG A 24 6.67 22.72 18.88
CA ARG A 24 5.22 22.52 18.97
C ARG A 24 4.50 23.38 17.93
N LEU A 25 3.44 22.81 17.35
CA LEU A 25 2.57 23.53 16.43
C LEU A 25 1.75 24.60 17.18
N SER A 26 1.40 25.68 16.46
CA SER A 26 0.49 26.69 16.97
C SER A 26 -0.94 26.15 17.11
N GLU A 27 -1.78 26.84 17.89
CA GLU A 27 -3.21 26.46 18.03
C GLU A 27 -3.97 26.53 16.69
N GLU A 28 -3.58 27.45 15.80
CA GLU A 28 -4.15 27.57 14.45
C GLU A 28 -3.78 26.35 13.60
N GLU A 29 -2.51 25.98 13.56
CA GLU A 29 -2.02 24.79 12.85
C GLU A 29 -2.65 23.50 13.41
N LEU A 30 -2.79 23.37 14.72
CA LEU A 30 -3.50 22.21 15.33
C LEU A 30 -4.98 22.19 14.98
N GLY A 31 -5.62 23.36 14.84
CA GLY A 31 -6.99 23.49 14.38
C GLY A 31 -7.17 23.01 12.94
N ASP A 32 -6.27 23.39 12.05
CA ASP A 32 -6.27 22.99 10.64
C ASP A 32 -6.05 21.47 10.47
N LEU A 33 -5.31 20.86 11.39
CA LEU A 33 -5.07 19.42 11.39
C LEU A 33 -6.26 18.59 11.90
N HIS A 34 -7.30 19.23 12.46
CA HIS A 34 -8.39 18.54 13.19
C HIS A 34 -7.84 17.50 14.17
N ALA A 35 -6.64 17.76 14.67
CA ALA A 35 -5.92 16.90 15.57
C ALA A 35 -6.26 17.36 17.00
N GLY A 36 -6.97 16.54 17.77
CA GLY A 36 -7.24 16.80 19.18
C GLY A 36 -5.98 17.12 20.01
N VAL A 37 -6.11 17.23 21.29
CA VAL A 37 -4.97 17.47 22.20
C VAL A 37 -3.99 16.30 22.11
N ASP A 38 -2.70 16.58 22.17
CA ASP A 38 -1.64 15.59 22.08
C ASP A 38 -1.70 14.62 23.26
N ASP A 39 -1.87 13.34 22.99
CA ASP A 39 -1.83 12.27 23.98
C ASP A 39 -0.43 11.65 24.13
N GLY A 40 0.57 12.21 23.44
CA GLY A 40 1.99 11.82 23.56
C GLY A 40 2.37 10.53 22.82
N GLU A 41 1.44 9.85 22.19
CA GLU A 41 1.73 8.67 21.39
C GLU A 41 2.20 9.05 19.98
N GLN A 42 3.41 8.64 19.62
CA GLN A 42 3.97 8.79 18.28
C GLN A 42 3.87 7.45 17.55
N ASN A 43 2.75 7.21 16.90
CA ASN A 43 2.56 6.03 16.06
C ASN A 43 3.00 6.32 14.62
N THR A 44 3.61 5.34 13.99
CA THR A 44 3.93 5.37 12.56
C THR A 44 2.74 4.83 11.77
N ASP A 45 1.93 5.74 11.22
CA ASP A 45 0.68 5.37 10.55
C ASP A 45 0.86 4.97 9.08
N THR A 46 1.93 5.44 8.45
CA THR A 46 2.29 5.09 7.08
C THR A 46 3.74 4.63 7.05
N LEU A 47 3.97 3.45 6.52
CA LEU A 47 5.30 2.89 6.31
C LEU A 47 5.41 2.50 4.83
N MET A 48 6.44 3.02 4.15
CA MET A 48 6.62 2.79 2.72
C MET A 48 8.10 2.67 2.40
N VAL A 49 8.49 1.59 1.73
CA VAL A 49 9.83 1.44 1.16
C VAL A 49 9.79 1.93 -0.27
N ILE A 50 10.57 2.97 -0.57
CA ILE A 50 10.69 3.54 -1.92
C ILE A 50 12.01 3.07 -2.51
N ARG A 51 11.92 2.31 -3.58
CA ARG A 51 13.07 1.80 -4.31
C ARG A 51 13.27 2.58 -5.60
N VAL A 52 14.48 3.13 -5.78
CA VAL A 52 14.87 3.88 -6.97
C VAL A 52 16.10 3.22 -7.57
N PRO A 53 15.99 2.57 -8.75
CA PRO A 53 17.14 2.03 -9.47
C PRO A 53 18.17 3.09 -9.82
N ASP A 54 19.42 2.68 -10.03
CA ASP A 54 20.58 3.57 -10.35
C ASP A 54 20.32 4.47 -11.56
N ASP A 55 19.61 3.98 -12.56
CA ASP A 55 19.30 4.75 -13.77
C ASP A 55 18.21 5.82 -13.55
N GLY A 56 17.50 5.76 -12.40
CA GLY A 56 16.42 6.68 -12.06
C GLY A 56 15.25 6.66 -13.05
N SER A 57 15.11 5.61 -13.86
CA SER A 57 14.08 5.52 -14.91
C SER A 57 12.67 5.32 -14.37
N ARG A 58 12.57 4.71 -13.21
CA ARG A 58 11.32 4.47 -12.48
C ARG A 58 11.57 4.43 -10.97
N ALA A 59 10.52 4.47 -10.19
CA ALA A 59 10.58 4.19 -8.77
C ALA A 59 9.40 3.30 -8.37
N THR A 60 9.61 2.44 -7.40
CA THR A 60 8.55 1.62 -6.82
C THR A 60 8.41 1.93 -5.35
N ALA A 61 7.21 2.32 -4.93
CA ALA A 61 6.86 2.59 -3.55
C ALA A 61 6.02 1.44 -3.00
N VAL A 62 6.53 0.74 -1.99
CA VAL A 62 5.90 -0.45 -1.42
C VAL A 62 5.40 -0.14 -0.02
N SER A 63 4.08 -0.12 0.17
CA SER A 63 3.44 0.11 1.46
C SER A 63 3.52 -1.13 2.35
N ILE A 64 3.78 -0.90 3.63
CA ILE A 64 3.71 -1.91 4.69
C ILE A 64 2.52 -1.55 5.57
N PRO A 65 1.50 -2.40 5.70
CA PRO A 65 0.36 -2.11 6.56
C PRO A 65 0.82 -1.86 8.00
N ARG A 66 0.30 -0.81 8.62
CA ARG A 66 0.72 -0.39 9.98
C ARG A 66 0.41 -1.44 11.06
N ASP A 67 -0.61 -2.27 10.81
CA ASP A 67 -1.03 -3.34 11.72
C ASP A 67 -0.33 -4.68 11.42
N THR A 68 0.70 -4.70 10.55
CA THR A 68 1.54 -5.88 10.30
C THR A 68 2.14 -6.37 11.60
N TYR A 69 1.92 -7.66 11.90
CA TYR A 69 2.37 -8.29 13.12
C TYR A 69 3.80 -8.79 12.97
N VAL A 70 4.67 -8.28 13.81
CA VAL A 70 6.10 -8.56 13.78
C VAL A 70 6.57 -9.07 15.15
N HIS A 71 7.69 -9.77 15.17
CA HIS A 71 8.37 -10.15 16.40
C HIS A 71 9.50 -9.19 16.68
N ASP A 72 9.48 -8.60 17.88
CA ASP A 72 10.54 -7.73 18.41
C ASP A 72 11.26 -8.46 19.53
N ASP A 73 12.60 -8.49 19.48
CA ASP A 73 13.41 -9.26 20.44
C ASP A 73 13.31 -8.72 21.89
N GLU A 74 13.01 -7.44 22.07
CA GLU A 74 12.91 -6.80 23.37
C GLU A 74 11.48 -6.71 23.90
N HIS A 75 10.52 -6.50 23.00
CA HIS A 75 9.12 -6.24 23.34
C HIS A 75 8.17 -7.37 22.97
N GLY A 76 8.65 -8.45 22.31
CA GLY A 76 7.83 -9.58 21.88
C GLY A 76 7.01 -9.24 20.64
N ASN A 77 5.91 -9.99 20.45
CA ASN A 77 5.06 -9.82 19.28
C ASN A 77 4.23 -8.54 19.39
N MET A 78 4.23 -7.74 18.33
CA MET A 78 3.52 -6.46 18.31
C MET A 78 3.21 -5.99 16.89
N LYS A 79 2.37 -4.98 16.75
CA LYS A 79 2.16 -4.30 15.47
C LYS A 79 3.37 -3.43 15.12
N ILE A 80 3.75 -3.42 13.85
CA ILE A 80 4.93 -2.68 13.39
C ILE A 80 4.86 -1.18 13.69
N ASN A 81 3.65 -0.59 13.71
CA ASN A 81 3.47 0.83 14.03
C ASN A 81 3.83 1.20 15.48
N GLY A 82 3.91 0.24 16.38
CA GLY A 82 4.27 0.44 17.78
C GLY A 82 5.78 0.30 18.06
N VAL A 83 6.55 -0.26 17.15
CA VAL A 83 7.99 -0.55 17.37
C VAL A 83 8.78 0.71 17.71
N TYR A 84 8.63 1.76 16.91
CA TYR A 84 9.31 3.04 17.14
C TYR A 84 9.01 3.59 18.54
N ALA A 85 7.73 3.67 18.92
CA ALA A 85 7.32 4.25 20.20
C ALA A 85 7.80 3.41 21.39
N ALA A 86 7.76 2.09 21.30
CA ALA A 86 8.21 1.19 22.35
C ALA A 86 9.71 1.35 22.66
N HIS A 87 10.55 1.30 21.63
CA HIS A 87 12.01 1.46 21.79
C HIS A 87 12.41 2.88 22.20
N LYS A 88 11.72 3.90 21.67
CA LYS A 88 11.90 5.29 22.12
C LYS A 88 11.63 5.43 23.60
N ALA A 89 10.48 4.96 24.08
CA ALA A 89 10.09 5.05 25.48
C ALA A 89 11.05 4.26 26.39
N ALA A 90 11.41 3.04 26.01
CA ALA A 90 12.35 2.22 26.78
C ALA A 90 13.73 2.90 26.93
N LYS A 91 14.23 3.53 25.86
CA LYS A 91 15.52 4.25 25.92
C LYS A 91 15.46 5.50 26.78
N ILE A 92 14.36 6.26 26.70
CA ILE A 92 14.15 7.43 27.56
C ILE A 92 14.10 6.99 29.02
N ASP A 93 13.34 5.96 29.36
CA ASP A 93 13.23 5.44 30.74
C ASP A 93 14.58 4.95 31.29
N GLU A 94 15.37 4.25 30.45
CA GLU A 94 16.74 3.84 30.80
C GLU A 94 17.62 5.04 31.19
N LEU A 95 17.63 6.07 30.31
CA LEU A 95 18.50 7.24 30.51
C LEU A 95 18.05 8.15 31.66
N VAL A 96 16.74 8.31 31.86
CA VAL A 96 16.18 9.03 33.00
C VAL A 96 16.58 8.32 34.29
N SER A 97 16.40 7.00 34.38
CA SER A 97 16.77 6.19 35.53
C SER A 97 18.29 6.27 35.82
N ALA A 98 19.12 6.24 34.77
CA ALA A 98 20.55 6.40 34.88
C ALA A 98 20.94 7.79 35.42
N ASN A 99 20.30 8.84 34.90
CA ASN A 99 20.51 10.22 35.37
C ASN A 99 20.12 10.43 36.84
N GLU A 100 19.10 9.73 37.34
CA GLU A 100 18.65 9.82 38.73
C GLU A 100 19.56 9.03 39.68
N SER A 101 20.11 7.90 39.23
CA SER A 101 20.93 7.00 40.06
C SER A 101 22.40 7.39 40.13
N ASP A 102 22.89 8.28 39.29
CA ASP A 102 24.29 8.71 39.28
C ASP A 102 24.58 9.77 40.35
N ASP A 103 24.87 9.29 41.55
CA ASP A 103 25.33 10.07 42.68
C ASP A 103 26.87 10.32 42.64
N SER A 104 27.53 9.94 41.55
CA SER A 104 28.95 10.07 41.34
C SER A 104 29.32 11.52 40.98
N GLN A 105 30.08 12.14 41.84
CA GLN A 105 30.68 13.47 41.64
C GLN A 105 31.54 13.46 40.37
N GLY A 106 30.99 13.92 39.24
CA GLY A 106 31.81 14.23 38.08
C GLY A 106 31.29 13.76 36.73
N SER A 107 30.20 13.00 36.65
CA SER A 107 29.55 12.72 35.37
C SER A 107 28.59 13.87 35.01
N GLU A 108 28.72 14.40 33.80
CA GLU A 108 27.82 15.42 33.28
C GLU A 108 26.49 14.72 32.99
N LYS A 109 25.39 15.13 33.66
CA LYS A 109 24.07 14.58 33.47
C LYS A 109 23.56 14.98 32.09
N LEU A 110 22.92 14.02 31.39
CA LEU A 110 22.28 14.28 30.13
C LEU A 110 21.12 15.28 30.29
N THR A 111 21.00 16.19 29.37
CA THR A 111 19.87 17.11 29.30
C THR A 111 18.59 16.38 28.77
N GLU A 112 17.42 16.93 29.05
CA GLU A 112 16.16 16.40 28.51
C GLU A 112 16.20 16.26 26.99
N LYS A 113 16.82 17.21 26.29
CA LYS A 113 16.96 17.19 24.85
C LYS A 113 17.86 16.05 24.36
N GLU A 114 18.95 15.77 25.05
CA GLU A 114 19.85 14.66 24.71
C GLU A 114 19.18 13.31 24.98
N ILE A 115 18.39 13.19 26.05
CA ILE A 115 17.61 12.00 26.36
C ILE A 115 16.53 11.77 25.29
N GLU A 116 15.80 12.82 24.94
CA GLU A 116 14.77 12.75 23.90
C GLU A 116 15.36 12.34 22.54
N GLN A 117 16.51 12.95 22.15
CA GLN A 117 17.20 12.60 20.91
C GLN A 117 17.67 11.14 20.91
N ALA A 118 18.26 10.68 22.00
CA ALA A 118 18.68 9.28 22.14
C ALA A 118 17.48 8.30 22.03
N GLY A 119 16.33 8.67 22.58
CA GLY A 119 15.08 7.92 22.42
C GLY A 119 14.62 7.85 20.98
N VAL A 120 14.61 8.99 20.28
CA VAL A 120 14.27 9.08 18.86
C VAL A 120 15.18 8.18 18.01
N ASP A 121 16.49 8.25 18.27
CA ASP A 121 17.48 7.45 17.52
C ASP A 121 17.30 5.95 17.78
N ALA A 122 17.00 5.55 19.02
CA ALA A 122 16.69 4.16 19.36
C ALA A 122 15.42 3.66 18.65
N GLY A 123 14.35 4.46 18.67
CA GLY A 123 13.11 4.12 17.96
C GLY A 123 13.29 3.98 16.46
N ARG A 124 14.04 4.89 15.82
CA ARG A 124 14.35 4.82 14.37
C ARG A 124 15.19 3.60 14.05
N SER A 125 16.23 3.32 14.84
CA SER A 125 17.07 2.15 14.63
C SER A 125 16.27 0.86 14.70
N ALA A 126 15.43 0.70 15.72
CA ALA A 126 14.58 -0.48 15.89
C ALA A 126 13.60 -0.65 14.72
N LEU A 127 12.98 0.44 14.26
CA LEU A 127 12.09 0.40 13.10
C LEU A 127 12.83 -0.03 11.84
N LEU A 128 14.03 0.53 11.57
CA LEU A 128 14.85 0.16 10.40
C LEU A 128 15.27 -1.31 10.46
N ASP A 129 15.65 -1.82 11.65
CA ASP A 129 16.01 -3.22 11.84
C ASP A 129 14.80 -4.15 11.63
N THR A 130 13.63 -3.74 12.09
CA THR A 130 12.37 -4.47 11.86
C THR A 130 12.02 -4.53 10.36
N ILE A 131 12.12 -3.40 9.65
CA ILE A 131 11.89 -3.33 8.21
C ILE A 131 12.89 -4.23 7.47
N ARG A 132 14.17 -4.19 7.82
CA ARG A 132 15.19 -5.07 7.25
C ARG A 132 14.85 -6.53 7.46
N GLY A 133 14.46 -6.92 8.67
CA GLY A 133 14.06 -8.30 8.98
C GLY A 133 12.83 -8.76 8.19
N LEU A 134 11.88 -7.86 7.95
CA LEU A 134 10.66 -8.14 7.22
C LEU A 134 10.86 -8.22 5.70
N THR A 135 11.74 -7.39 5.13
CA THR A 135 11.86 -7.18 3.67
C THR A 135 13.14 -7.76 3.06
N ASP A 136 14.15 -8.07 3.87
CA ASP A 136 15.53 -8.38 3.48
C ASP A 136 16.21 -7.25 2.65
N ILE A 137 15.69 -6.02 2.78
CA ILE A 137 16.23 -4.82 2.13
C ILE A 137 17.01 -3.99 3.13
N GLU A 138 18.20 -3.55 2.74
CA GLU A 138 18.96 -2.55 3.48
C GLU A 138 18.49 -1.15 3.09
N ILE A 139 17.96 -0.41 4.07
CA ILE A 139 17.51 0.96 3.85
C ILE A 139 18.71 1.91 3.83
N ASP A 140 18.89 2.62 2.71
CA ASP A 140 19.97 3.59 2.54
C ASP A 140 19.63 4.93 3.22
N HIS A 141 18.35 5.35 3.15
CA HIS A 141 17.90 6.64 3.66
C HIS A 141 16.57 6.55 4.40
N TYR A 142 16.39 7.47 5.34
CA TYR A 142 15.18 7.63 6.14
C TYR A 142 14.56 9.00 5.90
N ALA A 143 13.26 9.03 5.68
CA ALA A 143 12.47 10.26 5.61
C ALA A 143 11.20 10.12 6.46
N GLU A 144 10.89 11.14 7.26
CA GLU A 144 9.70 11.17 8.10
C GLU A 144 8.90 12.43 7.81
N VAL A 145 7.58 12.27 7.66
CA VAL A 145 6.64 13.37 7.41
C VAL A 145 5.55 13.32 8.48
N GLY A 146 5.49 14.37 9.29
CA GLY A 146 4.40 14.56 10.25
C GLY A 146 3.14 15.13 9.61
N LEU A 147 2.07 15.26 10.39
CA LEU A 147 0.78 15.77 9.91
C LEU A 147 0.86 17.17 9.29
N LEU A 148 1.60 18.07 9.93
CA LEU A 148 1.83 19.43 9.38
C LEU A 148 2.54 19.34 8.02
N GLY A 149 3.54 18.48 7.91
CA GLY A 149 4.30 18.29 6.69
C GLY A 149 3.44 17.88 5.52
N PHE A 150 2.54 16.95 5.76
CA PHE A 150 1.58 16.50 4.77
C PHE A 150 0.69 17.67 4.28
N VAL A 151 0.16 18.48 5.17
CA VAL A 151 -0.65 19.65 4.84
C VAL A 151 0.16 20.69 4.04
N LEU A 152 1.37 21.03 4.51
CA LEU A 152 2.21 22.03 3.86
C LEU A 152 2.66 21.61 2.46
N LEU A 153 3.06 20.34 2.28
CA LEU A 153 3.45 19.82 0.97
C LEU A 153 2.27 19.80 -0.02
N THR A 154 1.09 19.40 0.45
CA THR A 154 -0.13 19.42 -0.35
C THR A 154 -0.47 20.85 -0.82
N ASN A 155 -0.40 21.82 0.07
CA ASN A 155 -0.67 23.23 -0.26
C ASN A 155 0.40 23.82 -1.17
N ALA A 156 1.67 23.41 -1.04
CA ALA A 156 2.77 23.89 -1.87
C ALA A 156 2.61 23.55 -3.37
N VAL A 157 1.86 22.48 -3.68
CA VAL A 157 1.53 22.08 -5.05
C VAL A 157 0.15 22.58 -5.51
N ASP A 158 -0.47 23.49 -4.77
CA ASP A 158 -1.80 24.04 -5.02
C ASP A 158 -2.92 22.98 -4.93
N GLY A 159 -2.80 22.01 -4.00
CA GLY A 159 -3.74 20.91 -3.78
C GLY A 159 -3.46 19.66 -4.63
N VAL A 160 -4.09 18.56 -4.32
CA VAL A 160 -3.91 17.27 -4.98
C VAL A 160 -5.25 16.74 -5.50
N ASP A 161 -5.25 16.24 -6.73
CA ASP A 161 -6.45 15.74 -7.39
C ASP A 161 -6.70 14.28 -6.96
N VAL A 162 -7.92 13.99 -6.53
CA VAL A 162 -8.37 12.67 -6.12
C VAL A 162 -9.70 12.32 -6.77
N CYS A 163 -10.04 11.03 -6.82
CA CYS A 163 -11.32 10.55 -7.31
C CYS A 163 -11.95 9.58 -6.30
N LEU A 164 -13.23 9.76 -5.99
CA LEU A 164 -14.00 8.89 -5.11
C LEU A 164 -15.10 8.17 -5.87
N ASN A 165 -15.23 6.85 -5.66
CA ASN A 165 -16.31 6.04 -6.22
C ASN A 165 -17.69 6.44 -5.65
N ALA A 166 -17.73 6.81 -4.36
CA ALA A 166 -18.95 7.18 -3.64
C ALA A 166 -18.73 8.44 -2.79
N PRO A 167 -19.79 9.18 -2.44
CA PRO A 167 -19.66 10.32 -1.54
C PRO A 167 -19.30 9.85 -0.11
N VAL A 168 -18.54 10.68 0.59
CA VAL A 168 -18.08 10.42 1.96
C VAL A 168 -18.66 11.47 2.89
N ASP A 169 -19.13 11.03 4.06
CA ASP A 169 -19.47 11.89 5.19
C ASP A 169 -19.06 11.19 6.50
N ASP A 170 -17.82 11.44 6.94
CA ASP A 170 -17.24 10.86 8.17
C ASP A 170 -16.91 11.97 9.18
N PRO A 171 -17.79 12.19 10.19
CA PRO A 171 -17.56 13.21 11.21
C PRO A 171 -16.31 12.96 12.08
N MET A 172 -15.82 11.73 12.16
CA MET A 172 -14.66 11.37 13.00
C MET A 172 -13.34 11.84 12.41
N SER A 173 -13.20 11.73 11.09
CA SER A 173 -12.03 12.26 10.37
C SER A 173 -12.24 13.69 9.86
N GLY A 174 -13.47 14.19 9.88
CA GLY A 174 -13.85 15.44 9.24
C GLY A 174 -14.01 15.33 7.72
N ALA A 175 -13.88 14.13 7.15
CA ALA A 175 -13.99 13.90 5.72
C ALA A 175 -15.45 14.08 5.25
N LYS A 176 -15.64 15.02 4.33
CA LYS A 176 -16.94 15.25 3.67
C LYS A 176 -16.72 15.63 2.22
N PHE A 177 -16.86 14.63 1.34
CA PHE A 177 -16.52 14.75 -0.07
C PHE A 177 -17.63 14.22 -0.97
N PRO A 178 -17.90 14.87 -2.11
CA PRO A 178 -18.74 14.28 -3.15
C PRO A 178 -18.02 13.11 -3.83
N ALA A 179 -18.77 12.26 -4.53
CA ALA A 179 -18.20 11.30 -5.47
C ALA A 179 -17.58 12.01 -6.68
N GLY A 180 -16.64 11.34 -7.35
CA GLY A 180 -15.97 11.83 -8.55
C GLY A 180 -14.67 12.55 -8.27
N GLU A 181 -14.13 13.17 -9.32
CA GLU A 181 -12.86 13.90 -9.28
C GLU A 181 -13.00 15.23 -8.55
N GLN A 182 -12.00 15.54 -7.72
CA GLN A 182 -11.93 16.78 -6.95
C GLN A 182 -10.51 17.08 -6.54
N THR A 183 -10.20 18.37 -6.33
CA THR A 183 -8.90 18.81 -5.82
C THR A 183 -9.02 19.10 -4.34
N LEU A 184 -8.19 18.47 -3.52
CA LEU A 184 -8.15 18.64 -2.06
C LEU A 184 -7.01 19.58 -1.66
N ASP A 185 -7.28 20.52 -0.77
CA ASP A 185 -6.24 21.25 -0.06
C ASP A 185 -5.60 20.40 1.04
N GLY A 186 -4.62 20.94 1.78
CA GLY A 186 -3.89 20.17 2.75
C GLY A 186 -4.75 19.61 3.90
N ALA A 187 -5.70 20.38 4.43
CA ALA A 187 -6.57 19.97 5.50
C ALA A 187 -7.60 18.92 5.04
N GLU A 188 -8.17 19.12 3.86
CA GLU A 188 -9.08 18.18 3.22
C GLU A 188 -8.36 16.86 2.88
N ALA A 189 -7.15 16.95 2.32
CA ALA A 189 -6.31 15.80 2.01
C ALA A 189 -5.98 14.98 3.26
N LEU A 190 -5.69 15.65 4.38
CA LEU A 190 -5.43 14.96 5.63
C LEU A 190 -6.65 14.17 6.13
N SER A 191 -7.85 14.75 6.07
CA SER A 191 -9.08 14.04 6.41
C SER A 191 -9.36 12.88 5.45
N PHE A 192 -9.07 13.04 4.16
CA PHE A 192 -9.22 12.00 3.14
C PHE A 192 -8.35 10.77 3.43
N VAL A 193 -7.05 10.95 3.73
CA VAL A 193 -6.13 9.83 3.98
C VAL A 193 -6.28 9.22 5.38
N ARG A 194 -6.93 9.90 6.32
CA ARG A 194 -7.15 9.42 7.70
C ARG A 194 -8.49 8.75 7.93
N GLN A 195 -9.43 8.85 7.01
CA GLN A 195 -10.75 8.23 7.17
C GLN A 195 -10.63 6.73 7.44
N ARG A 196 -11.35 6.24 8.43
CA ARG A 196 -11.42 4.82 8.81
C ARG A 196 -12.85 4.27 8.74
N TYR A 197 -13.84 5.09 9.07
CA TYR A 197 -15.23 4.66 9.13
C TYR A 197 -15.89 4.77 7.75
N GLY A 198 -16.76 3.78 7.46
CA GLY A 198 -17.48 3.74 6.19
C GLY A 198 -16.68 3.23 5.00
N LEU A 199 -15.46 2.76 5.22
CA LEU A 199 -14.68 2.08 4.19
C LEU A 199 -15.05 0.59 4.14
N PRO A 200 -15.43 0.03 2.99
CA PRO A 200 -15.85 -1.37 2.87
C PRO A 200 -14.82 -2.37 3.42
N ARG A 201 -13.54 -2.09 3.19
CA ARG A 201 -12.41 -2.95 3.59
C ARG A 201 -11.53 -2.33 4.68
N ASN A 202 -12.09 -1.40 5.49
CA ASN A 202 -11.41 -0.77 6.62
C ASN A 202 -10.01 -0.19 6.29
N ASP A 203 -8.96 -0.73 6.94
CA ASP A 203 -7.59 -0.24 6.84
C ASP A 203 -6.98 -0.40 5.47
N LEU A 204 -7.39 -1.39 4.70
CA LEU A 204 -6.88 -1.64 3.35
C LEU A 204 -7.36 -0.61 2.34
N ASP A 205 -8.63 -0.22 2.40
CA ASP A 205 -9.12 0.89 1.58
C ASP A 205 -8.42 2.20 1.96
N ARG A 206 -8.05 2.37 3.23
CA ARG A 206 -7.23 3.51 3.65
C ARG A 206 -5.84 3.47 3.01
N ILE A 207 -5.18 2.31 2.94
CA ILE A 207 -3.89 2.16 2.25
C ILE A 207 -4.04 2.51 0.78
N VAL A 208 -5.07 2.01 0.11
CA VAL A 208 -5.34 2.32 -1.31
C VAL A 208 -5.58 3.82 -1.51
N ARG A 209 -6.31 4.48 -0.60
CA ARG A 209 -6.48 5.95 -0.62
C ARG A 209 -5.16 6.69 -0.46
N GLN A 210 -4.33 6.27 0.48
CA GLN A 210 -3.01 6.86 0.69
C GLN A 210 -2.14 6.71 -0.56
N GLN A 211 -2.14 5.54 -1.18
CA GLN A 211 -1.39 5.28 -2.41
C GLN A 211 -1.93 6.12 -3.58
N ALA A 212 -3.24 6.18 -3.79
CA ALA A 212 -3.85 7.00 -4.84
C ALA A 212 -3.55 8.49 -4.63
N PHE A 213 -3.62 8.98 -3.40
CA PHE A 213 -3.24 10.34 -3.06
C PHE A 213 -1.75 10.61 -3.34
N MET A 214 -0.86 9.71 -2.90
CA MET A 214 0.58 9.83 -3.11
C MET A 214 0.93 9.77 -4.61
N ALA A 215 0.28 8.90 -5.39
CA ALA A 215 0.45 8.85 -6.83
C ALA A 215 0.08 10.19 -7.51
N SER A 216 -1.04 10.78 -7.13
CA SER A 216 -1.47 12.09 -7.62
C SER A 216 -0.54 13.23 -7.17
N LEU A 217 -0.06 13.20 -5.93
CA LEU A 217 0.91 14.17 -5.41
C LEU A 217 2.23 14.09 -6.19
N VAL A 218 2.77 12.89 -6.38
CA VAL A 218 4.00 12.66 -7.16
C VAL A 218 3.83 13.13 -8.59
N ASN A 219 2.74 12.78 -9.25
CA ASN A 219 2.43 13.26 -10.60
C ASN A 219 2.42 14.79 -10.66
N LYS A 220 1.80 15.44 -9.69
CA LYS A 220 1.72 16.90 -9.64
C LYS A 220 3.08 17.58 -9.39
N VAL A 221 3.89 17.01 -8.49
CA VAL A 221 5.27 17.46 -8.21
C VAL A 221 6.16 17.30 -9.45
N LEU A 222 6.10 16.14 -10.09
CA LEU A 222 6.92 15.82 -11.26
C LEU A 222 6.36 16.38 -12.57
N SER A 223 5.21 17.06 -12.54
CA SER A 223 4.63 17.68 -13.73
C SER A 223 5.53 18.80 -14.29
N THR A 224 5.56 18.93 -15.61
CA THR A 224 6.30 19.99 -16.29
C THR A 224 5.92 21.38 -15.75
N GLY A 225 4.64 21.59 -15.42
CA GLY A 225 4.15 22.87 -14.88
C GLY A 225 4.70 23.21 -13.49
N THR A 226 5.08 22.20 -12.69
CA THR A 226 5.75 22.40 -11.41
C THR A 226 7.25 22.53 -11.58
N LEU A 227 7.89 21.62 -12.31
CA LEU A 227 9.35 21.57 -12.48
C LEU A 227 9.93 22.80 -13.21
N THR A 228 9.14 23.44 -14.06
CA THR A 228 9.55 24.66 -14.77
C THR A 228 9.21 25.95 -14.05
N SER A 229 8.53 25.89 -12.90
CA SER A 229 8.11 27.06 -12.13
C SER A 229 9.00 27.30 -10.90
N PRO A 230 9.91 28.29 -10.92
CA PRO A 230 10.77 28.58 -9.76
C PRO A 230 9.98 28.91 -8.49
N GLY A 231 8.81 29.57 -8.63
CA GLY A 231 7.95 29.91 -7.50
C GLY A 231 7.30 28.70 -6.84
N LYS A 232 6.91 27.68 -7.62
CA LYS A 232 6.38 26.40 -7.07
C LYS A 232 7.48 25.58 -6.41
N LEU A 233 8.64 25.50 -7.05
CA LEU A 233 9.80 24.80 -6.48
C LEU A 233 10.24 25.42 -5.16
N SER A 234 10.25 26.77 -5.04
CA SER A 234 10.54 27.45 -3.78
C SER A 234 9.54 27.10 -2.68
N LYS A 235 8.25 27.09 -2.98
CA LYS A 235 7.21 26.70 -2.02
C LYS A 235 7.35 25.25 -1.55
N ILE A 236 7.67 24.33 -2.47
CA ILE A 236 7.90 22.92 -2.14
C ILE A 236 9.13 22.77 -1.25
N SER A 237 10.23 23.48 -1.57
CA SER A 237 11.45 23.49 -0.77
C SER A 237 11.20 24.00 0.65
N GLU A 238 10.51 25.15 0.79
CA GLU A 238 10.16 25.73 2.08
C GLU A 238 9.26 24.77 2.91
N ALA A 239 8.28 24.15 2.25
CA ALA A 239 7.42 23.16 2.90
C ALA A 239 8.21 21.95 3.36
N ALA A 240 9.11 21.42 2.53
CA ALA A 240 9.95 20.27 2.86
C ALA A 240 10.91 20.57 4.01
N GLU A 241 11.62 21.70 3.99
CA GLU A 241 12.54 22.11 5.07
C GLU A 241 11.85 22.19 6.44
N ARG A 242 10.58 22.59 6.45
CA ARG A 242 9.81 22.75 7.68
C ARG A 242 9.17 21.45 8.16
N SER A 243 9.00 20.47 7.29
CA SER A 243 8.05 19.39 7.50
C SER A 243 8.58 17.99 7.27
N VAL A 244 9.75 17.85 6.66
CA VAL A 244 10.36 16.54 6.39
C VAL A 244 11.62 16.38 7.21
N ILE A 245 11.68 15.32 7.98
CA ILE A 245 12.89 14.91 8.71
C ILE A 245 13.59 13.86 7.85
N ILE A 246 14.88 14.07 7.61
CA ILE A 246 15.72 13.18 6.80
C ILE A 246 17.01 12.88 7.56
N ASP A 247 17.70 11.81 7.16
CA ASP A 247 19.01 11.49 7.71
C ASP A 247 20.08 12.53 7.30
N GLU A 248 21.00 12.82 8.21
CA GLU A 248 22.00 13.91 8.06
C GLU A 248 22.97 13.73 6.90
N ASN A 249 23.17 12.51 6.42
CA ASN A 249 24.16 12.18 5.40
C ASN A 249 23.59 12.03 3.99
N TRP A 250 22.33 12.40 3.78
CA TRP A 250 21.68 12.26 2.48
C TRP A 250 22.04 13.40 1.54
N ASP A 251 22.69 13.09 0.42
CA ASP A 251 22.89 14.05 -0.68
C ASP A 251 21.59 14.27 -1.46
N ILE A 252 20.72 15.13 -0.93
CA ILE A 252 19.43 15.46 -1.54
C ILE A 252 19.55 16.05 -2.92
N MET A 253 20.62 16.82 -3.19
CA MET A 253 20.80 17.45 -4.50
C MET A 253 21.23 16.42 -5.55
N GLY A 254 22.08 15.49 -5.19
CA GLY A 254 22.43 14.33 -6.02
C GLY A 254 21.22 13.46 -6.29
N PHE A 255 20.45 13.15 -5.25
CA PHE A 255 19.20 12.39 -5.37
C PHE A 255 18.15 13.09 -6.23
N ALA A 256 17.92 14.40 -6.04
CA ALA A 256 16.99 15.16 -6.86
C ALA A 256 17.38 15.18 -8.34
N THR A 257 18.69 15.15 -8.64
CA THR A 257 19.18 15.04 -10.02
C THR A 257 18.89 13.66 -10.62
N GLN A 258 19.04 12.60 -9.84
CA GLN A 258 18.67 11.24 -10.23
C GLN A 258 17.15 11.14 -10.48
N MET A 259 16.36 11.72 -9.59
CA MET A 259 14.89 11.76 -9.70
C MET A 259 14.39 12.59 -10.89
N ALA A 260 15.21 13.43 -11.51
CA ALA A 260 14.81 14.17 -12.71
C ALA A 260 14.42 13.25 -13.88
N ASN A 261 14.93 12.03 -13.92
CA ASN A 261 14.56 11.01 -14.91
C ASN A 261 13.15 10.44 -14.68
N LEU A 262 12.58 10.58 -13.47
CA LEU A 262 11.19 10.23 -13.16
C LEU A 262 10.18 11.28 -13.63
N ALA A 263 10.64 12.36 -14.25
CA ALA A 263 9.77 13.36 -14.86
C ALA A 263 8.86 12.70 -15.92
N GLY A 264 7.58 12.62 -15.64
CA GLY A 264 6.60 11.88 -16.45
C GLY A 264 5.83 10.84 -15.63
N GLY A 265 6.16 10.69 -14.33
CA GLY A 265 5.36 9.92 -13.38
C GLY A 265 5.64 8.41 -13.37
N ASN A 266 6.83 7.97 -13.77
CA ASN A 266 7.22 6.56 -13.68
C ASN A 266 7.42 6.12 -12.21
N VAL A 267 6.38 6.26 -11.40
CA VAL A 267 6.36 5.81 -10.01
C VAL A 267 5.15 4.92 -9.80
N THR A 268 5.39 3.71 -9.33
CA THR A 268 4.36 2.74 -9.05
C THR A 268 4.22 2.50 -7.55
N PHE A 269 2.98 2.26 -7.10
CA PHE A 269 2.67 2.01 -5.70
C PHE A 269 2.12 0.61 -5.54
N ASN A 270 2.72 -0.15 -4.64
CA ASN A 270 2.38 -1.53 -4.32
C ASN A 270 2.20 -1.68 -2.80
N THR A 271 1.65 -2.80 -2.37
CA THR A 271 1.62 -3.20 -0.96
C THR A 271 2.32 -4.55 -0.84
N ILE A 272 3.03 -4.79 0.26
CA ILE A 272 3.60 -6.12 0.52
C ILE A 272 2.52 -7.19 0.51
N PRO A 273 2.85 -8.44 0.10
CA PRO A 273 1.90 -9.55 0.19
C PRO A 273 1.50 -9.81 1.65
N VAL A 274 0.19 -9.93 1.90
CA VAL A 274 -0.37 -10.20 3.22
C VAL A 274 -1.00 -11.59 3.25
N THR A 275 -0.92 -12.29 4.38
CA THR A 275 -1.51 -13.61 4.54
C THR A 275 -2.87 -13.58 5.25
N SER A 276 -3.15 -12.53 6.02
CA SER A 276 -4.48 -12.25 6.58
C SER A 276 -4.59 -10.80 7.01
N VAL A 277 -5.77 -10.24 6.87
CA VAL A 277 -6.12 -8.87 7.32
C VAL A 277 -6.97 -8.86 8.58
N ASP A 278 -7.50 -10.01 8.98
CA ASP A 278 -8.38 -10.20 10.14
C ASP A 278 -7.74 -11.10 11.20
N GLY A 279 -6.40 -11.12 11.27
CA GLY A 279 -5.67 -11.85 12.31
C GLY A 279 -5.97 -11.28 13.70
N THR A 280 -5.76 -12.12 14.72
CA THR A 280 -5.85 -11.73 16.13
C THR A 280 -4.48 -11.91 16.77
N GLY A 281 -3.96 -10.84 17.37
CA GLY A 281 -2.69 -10.85 18.08
C GLY A 281 -2.78 -11.48 19.46
N ASP A 282 -1.66 -11.56 20.15
CA ASP A 282 -1.51 -12.24 21.44
C ASP A 282 -2.40 -11.65 22.55
N TYR A 283 -2.82 -10.39 22.40
CA TYR A 283 -3.67 -9.67 23.35
C TYR A 283 -5.11 -9.45 22.84
N GLY A 284 -5.49 -10.11 21.74
CA GLY A 284 -6.82 -10.00 21.15
C GLY A 284 -7.01 -8.78 20.24
N GLU A 285 -5.94 -8.08 19.90
CA GLU A 285 -5.94 -6.97 18.95
C GLU A 285 -6.05 -7.47 17.50
N SER A 286 -6.71 -6.69 16.66
CA SER A 286 -6.75 -6.96 15.21
C SER A 286 -5.38 -6.69 14.59
N ILE A 287 -4.87 -7.64 13.81
CA ILE A 287 -3.55 -7.59 13.18
C ILE A 287 -3.62 -7.97 11.70
N VAL A 288 -2.60 -7.56 10.96
CA VAL A 288 -2.30 -8.04 9.60
C VAL A 288 -1.15 -9.02 9.70
N THR A 289 -1.33 -10.23 9.17
CA THR A 289 -0.27 -11.23 9.15
C THR A 289 0.40 -11.28 7.78
N VAL A 290 1.69 -11.59 7.77
CA VAL A 290 2.51 -11.73 6.58
C VAL A 290 3.39 -12.97 6.69
N ASP A 291 3.79 -13.53 5.56
CA ASP A 291 4.87 -14.51 5.49
C ASP A 291 6.16 -13.80 5.08
N PRO A 292 7.18 -13.69 5.95
CA PRO A 292 8.43 -13.03 5.61
C PRO A 292 9.11 -13.56 4.35
N LYS A 293 8.96 -14.85 4.04
CA LYS A 293 9.54 -15.45 2.83
C LYS A 293 8.88 -14.92 1.57
N GLN A 294 7.56 -14.73 1.59
CA GLN A 294 6.83 -14.14 0.47
C GLN A 294 7.17 -12.67 0.31
N VAL A 295 7.33 -11.94 1.41
CA VAL A 295 7.75 -10.54 1.39
C VAL A 295 9.17 -10.40 0.83
N HIS A 296 10.12 -11.25 1.27
CA HIS A 296 11.49 -11.27 0.73
C HIS A 296 11.48 -11.54 -0.78
N LYS A 297 10.74 -12.60 -1.21
CA LYS A 297 10.62 -12.93 -2.63
C LYS A 297 10.03 -11.77 -3.44
N PHE A 298 9.01 -11.09 -2.92
CA PHE A 298 8.42 -9.92 -3.57
C PHE A 298 9.47 -8.82 -3.85
N PHE A 299 10.31 -8.49 -2.88
CA PHE A 299 11.38 -7.51 -3.07
C PHE A 299 12.51 -8.02 -3.98
N GLU A 300 12.84 -9.31 -3.93
CA GLU A 300 13.78 -9.92 -4.88
C GLU A 300 13.27 -9.81 -6.33
N ASP A 301 11.99 -10.09 -6.56
CA ASP A 301 11.37 -10.00 -7.88
C ASP A 301 11.36 -8.55 -8.40
N LEU A 302 11.12 -7.57 -7.54
CA LEU A 302 11.26 -6.15 -7.88
C LEU A 302 12.69 -5.81 -8.32
N ALA A 303 13.70 -6.29 -7.59
CA ALA A 303 15.11 -6.05 -7.92
C ALA A 303 15.52 -6.69 -9.26
N VAL A 304 14.98 -7.87 -9.58
CA VAL A 304 15.20 -8.53 -10.88
C VAL A 304 14.51 -7.76 -12.00
N ALA A 305 13.30 -7.30 -11.80
CA ALA A 305 12.56 -6.49 -12.77
C ALA A 305 13.32 -5.17 -13.06
N ASP A 306 13.92 -4.56 -12.04
CA ASP A 306 14.75 -3.35 -12.18
C ASP A 306 16.01 -3.60 -13.01
N SER A 307 16.65 -4.75 -12.86
CA SER A 307 17.87 -5.11 -13.60
C SER A 307 17.62 -5.56 -15.04
N SER A 308 16.40 -5.96 -15.38
CA SER A 308 16.01 -6.47 -16.70
C SER A 308 15.44 -5.42 -17.66
N SER A 309 15.35 -4.17 -17.23
CA SER A 309 14.82 -3.05 -18.02
C SER A 309 15.82 -2.55 -19.07
N GLU A 310 16.33 -3.44 -19.93
CA GLU A 310 16.74 -3.07 -21.28
C GLU A 310 15.44 -2.78 -22.07
N ALA A 311 15.34 -1.58 -22.64
CA ALA A 311 14.15 -1.10 -23.35
C ALA A 311 13.58 -2.18 -24.29
N PRO A 312 12.29 -2.46 -24.29
CA PRO A 312 11.70 -3.34 -25.27
C PRO A 312 11.92 -2.72 -26.65
N ALA A 313 12.66 -3.44 -27.48
CA ALA A 313 12.75 -3.13 -28.91
C ALA A 313 11.33 -3.07 -29.47
N PRO A 314 11.01 -2.14 -30.40
CA PRO A 314 9.69 -2.09 -31.01
C PRO A 314 9.37 -3.46 -31.60
N GLU A 315 8.37 -4.13 -31.08
CA GLU A 315 7.85 -5.35 -31.65
C GLU A 315 7.32 -5.03 -33.06
N GLU A 316 8.01 -5.54 -34.07
CA GLU A 316 7.51 -5.63 -35.42
C GLU A 316 6.23 -6.50 -35.36
N LYS A 317 5.10 -5.90 -35.71
CA LYS A 317 3.86 -6.64 -35.95
C LYS A 317 4.14 -7.79 -36.92
N PRO A 318 3.83 -9.04 -36.55
CA PRO A 318 3.79 -10.11 -37.55
C PRO A 318 2.65 -9.82 -38.53
N SER A 319 2.99 -9.77 -39.80
CA SER A 319 2.04 -9.70 -40.88
C SER A 319 1.21 -10.98 -40.98
N ASP A 320 -0.06 -10.78 -41.31
CA ASP A 320 -1.03 -11.81 -41.69
C ASP A 320 -0.39 -13.00 -42.41
N SER A 321 -0.58 -14.19 -41.89
CA SER A 321 -0.65 -15.39 -42.66
C SER A 321 -1.59 -16.38 -41.98
N ASP A 322 -2.74 -16.60 -42.64
CA ASP A 322 -3.59 -17.76 -42.61
C ASP A 322 -3.35 -18.79 -41.48
N ALA A 323 -4.18 -18.78 -40.47
CA ALA A 323 -4.40 -19.94 -39.63
C ALA A 323 -5.90 -20.31 -39.73
N ALA A 324 -6.10 -21.48 -40.26
CA ALA A 324 -7.39 -22.12 -40.40
C ALA A 324 -8.08 -22.25 -39.04
N ASP A 325 -9.35 -21.87 -39.02
CA ASP A 325 -10.35 -22.26 -38.06
C ASP A 325 -10.32 -23.79 -37.83
N THR A 326 -9.73 -24.24 -36.75
CA THR A 326 -10.01 -25.52 -36.11
C THR A 326 -10.56 -25.21 -34.73
N GLY A 327 -11.92 -25.12 -34.70
CA GLY A 327 -12.67 -25.04 -33.45
C GLY A 327 -12.45 -26.31 -32.62
N GLU A 328 -11.38 -26.33 -31.85
CA GLU A 328 -11.24 -27.20 -30.70
C GLU A 328 -11.73 -26.39 -29.50
N LYS A 329 -12.92 -26.74 -28.97
CA LYS A 329 -13.35 -26.30 -27.65
C LYS A 329 -12.26 -26.63 -26.65
N PRO A 330 -11.81 -25.70 -25.81
CA PRO A 330 -10.92 -26.03 -24.69
C PRO A 330 -11.58 -27.13 -23.85
N VAL A 331 -10.83 -28.15 -23.50
CA VAL A 331 -11.29 -29.29 -22.70
C VAL A 331 -11.63 -28.80 -21.31
N ALA A 332 -12.93 -28.62 -21.05
CA ALA A 332 -13.45 -28.14 -19.76
C ALA A 332 -13.54 -29.28 -18.71
N ASP A 333 -13.20 -30.50 -19.09
CA ASP A 333 -13.53 -31.69 -18.29
C ASP A 333 -12.60 -31.97 -17.09
N ASP A 334 -11.49 -31.23 -16.94
CA ASP A 334 -10.54 -31.44 -15.85
C ASP A 334 -10.20 -30.14 -15.07
N LEU A 335 -11.08 -29.13 -15.10
CA LEU A 335 -10.83 -27.85 -14.45
C LEU A 335 -11.93 -27.52 -13.45
N SER A 336 -11.54 -27.41 -12.17
CA SER A 336 -12.39 -26.96 -11.07
C SER A 336 -12.34 -25.44 -10.95
N LEU A 337 -13.46 -24.76 -11.10
CA LEU A 337 -13.55 -23.32 -10.95
C LEU A 337 -14.19 -22.93 -9.62
N HIS A 338 -13.56 -22.02 -8.93
CA HIS A 338 -14.08 -21.37 -7.73
C HIS A 338 -14.29 -19.89 -8.04
N VAL A 339 -15.49 -19.36 -7.80
CA VAL A 339 -15.84 -17.98 -8.13
C VAL A 339 -16.10 -17.19 -6.86
N LEU A 340 -15.32 -16.13 -6.64
CA LEU A 340 -15.36 -15.30 -5.43
C LEU A 340 -15.79 -13.87 -5.77
N ASN A 341 -16.67 -13.29 -4.98
CA ASN A 341 -17.00 -11.86 -5.03
C ASN A 341 -16.20 -11.10 -3.97
N ALA A 342 -15.28 -10.27 -4.40
CA ALA A 342 -14.49 -9.36 -3.57
C ALA A 342 -15.01 -7.91 -3.65
N GLY A 343 -15.98 -7.62 -4.54
CA GLY A 343 -16.57 -6.31 -4.73
C GLY A 343 -17.74 -6.03 -3.81
N THR A 344 -18.29 -4.82 -3.94
CA THR A 344 -19.45 -4.34 -3.18
C THR A 344 -20.78 -4.69 -3.85
N ILE A 345 -20.75 -5.11 -5.10
CA ILE A 345 -21.95 -5.45 -5.89
C ILE A 345 -22.35 -6.88 -5.58
N SER A 346 -23.51 -7.03 -4.92
CA SER A 346 -24.07 -8.36 -4.62
C SER A 346 -24.45 -9.10 -5.89
N GLY A 347 -24.23 -10.43 -5.91
CA GLY A 347 -24.60 -11.30 -7.01
C GLY A 347 -23.59 -11.38 -8.17
N MET A 348 -22.50 -10.63 -8.15
CA MET A 348 -21.48 -10.67 -9.21
C MET A 348 -20.89 -12.07 -9.40
N ALA A 349 -20.47 -12.73 -8.34
CA ALA A 349 -19.95 -14.10 -8.42
C ALA A 349 -21.02 -15.09 -8.91
N SER A 350 -22.26 -14.95 -8.45
CA SER A 350 -23.36 -15.82 -8.88
C SER A 350 -23.68 -15.64 -10.36
N GLY A 351 -23.75 -14.40 -10.85
CA GLY A 351 -23.96 -14.10 -12.25
C GLY A 351 -22.83 -14.63 -13.15
N LEU A 352 -21.59 -14.53 -12.68
CA LEU A 352 -20.45 -15.08 -13.41
C LEU A 352 -20.47 -16.62 -13.39
N SER A 353 -20.78 -17.25 -12.26
CA SER A 353 -20.88 -18.70 -12.16
C SER A 353 -21.94 -19.26 -13.10
N ALA A 354 -23.13 -18.66 -13.13
CA ALA A 354 -24.20 -19.05 -14.07
C ALA A 354 -23.75 -18.93 -15.53
N TRP A 355 -23.06 -17.85 -15.88
CA TRP A 355 -22.50 -17.69 -17.23
C TRP A 355 -21.45 -18.76 -17.57
N LEU A 356 -20.53 -19.06 -16.65
CA LEU A 356 -19.52 -20.10 -16.82
C LEU A 356 -20.14 -21.48 -17.04
N GLU A 357 -21.17 -21.84 -16.29
CA GLU A 357 -21.90 -23.09 -16.45
C GLU A 357 -22.61 -23.17 -17.82
N THR A 358 -23.17 -22.06 -18.30
CA THR A 358 -23.78 -22.03 -19.66
C THR A 358 -22.75 -22.20 -20.78
N THR A 359 -21.49 -21.83 -20.51
CA THR A 359 -20.38 -21.98 -21.47
C THR A 359 -19.68 -23.34 -21.36
N GLY A 360 -20.11 -24.19 -20.42
CA GLY A 360 -19.66 -25.57 -20.28
C GLY A 360 -18.54 -25.81 -19.29
N TYR A 361 -18.24 -24.82 -18.43
CA TYR A 361 -17.32 -25.00 -17.29
C TYR A 361 -18.07 -25.60 -16.10
N THR A 362 -17.32 -26.29 -15.23
CA THR A 362 -17.83 -26.75 -13.94
C THR A 362 -17.39 -25.77 -12.85
N VAL A 363 -18.37 -25.16 -12.19
CA VAL A 363 -18.12 -24.31 -11.02
C VAL A 363 -18.36 -25.15 -9.79
N GLU A 364 -17.32 -25.37 -8.98
CA GLU A 364 -17.44 -26.17 -7.74
C GLU A 364 -18.00 -25.33 -6.61
N GLU A 365 -17.62 -24.05 -6.57
CA GLU A 365 -18.02 -23.18 -5.48
C GLU A 365 -18.18 -21.72 -5.93
N THR A 366 -19.19 -21.05 -5.35
CA THR A 366 -19.48 -19.64 -5.53
C THR A 366 -19.69 -19.02 -4.15
N SER A 367 -18.82 -18.08 -3.77
CA SER A 367 -18.91 -17.44 -2.45
C SER A 367 -18.41 -15.99 -2.48
N ASN A 368 -18.39 -15.36 -1.30
CA ASN A 368 -17.74 -14.07 -1.14
C ASN A 368 -16.29 -14.30 -0.71
N ALA A 369 -15.38 -13.53 -1.29
CA ALA A 369 -14.01 -13.48 -0.82
C ALA A 369 -13.95 -12.87 0.58
N MET A 370 -12.93 -13.26 1.34
CA MET A 370 -12.64 -12.59 2.61
C MET A 370 -12.32 -11.11 2.33
N PRO A 371 -12.94 -10.18 3.08
CA PRO A 371 -12.69 -8.76 2.89
C PRO A 371 -11.20 -8.41 2.95
N GLY A 372 -10.72 -7.67 1.96
CA GLY A 372 -9.37 -7.17 1.91
C GLY A 372 -8.30 -8.14 1.39
N VAL A 373 -8.70 -9.31 0.89
CA VAL A 373 -7.78 -10.25 0.22
C VAL A 373 -7.59 -9.86 -1.24
N TYR A 374 -8.68 -9.52 -1.93
CA TYR A 374 -8.68 -9.20 -3.36
C TYR A 374 -9.18 -7.77 -3.58
N PHE A 375 -8.50 -7.03 -4.46
CA PHE A 375 -8.80 -5.61 -4.75
C PHE A 375 -9.24 -5.37 -6.19
N GLU A 376 -8.91 -6.29 -7.09
CA GLU A 376 -9.24 -6.26 -8.51
C GLU A 376 -9.74 -7.62 -8.96
N SER A 377 -10.52 -7.60 -10.04
CA SER A 377 -10.96 -8.82 -10.71
C SER A 377 -9.78 -9.53 -11.35
N GLN A 378 -9.63 -10.82 -11.08
CA GLN A 378 -8.46 -11.57 -11.47
C GLN A 378 -8.74 -13.07 -11.54
N ILE A 379 -7.81 -13.80 -12.13
CA ILE A 379 -7.77 -15.26 -12.09
C ILE A 379 -6.53 -15.67 -11.28
N VAL A 380 -6.73 -16.50 -10.25
CA VAL A 380 -5.64 -17.09 -9.49
C VAL A 380 -5.37 -18.50 -10.00
N ALA A 381 -4.13 -18.78 -10.37
CA ALA A 381 -3.69 -20.07 -10.90
C ALA A 381 -2.40 -20.53 -10.22
N ALA A 382 -2.15 -21.84 -10.19
CA ALA A 382 -0.87 -22.38 -9.72
C ALA A 382 0.31 -22.00 -10.66
N ASP A 383 0.02 -21.88 -11.97
CA ASP A 383 0.96 -21.47 -13.01
C ASP A 383 0.32 -20.40 -13.88
N PRO A 384 0.86 -19.17 -13.97
CA PRO A 384 0.31 -18.09 -14.77
C PRO A 384 0.42 -18.35 -16.27
N SER A 385 1.26 -19.29 -16.69
CA SER A 385 1.41 -19.73 -18.09
C SER A 385 0.48 -20.89 -18.47
N ASP A 386 -0.42 -21.31 -17.58
CA ASP A 386 -1.41 -22.36 -17.88
C ASP A 386 -2.31 -21.90 -19.06
N PRO A 387 -2.29 -22.61 -20.19
CA PRO A 387 -3.10 -22.24 -21.35
C PRO A 387 -4.61 -22.16 -21.05
N ARG A 388 -5.10 -22.89 -20.03
CA ARG A 388 -6.50 -22.89 -19.62
C ARG A 388 -6.84 -21.59 -18.88
N ALA A 389 -5.92 -21.11 -18.01
CA ALA A 389 -6.07 -19.83 -17.32
C ALA A 389 -6.01 -18.67 -18.31
N ILE A 390 -5.09 -18.73 -19.29
CA ILE A 390 -4.96 -17.71 -20.35
C ILE A 390 -6.25 -17.66 -21.21
N ALA A 391 -6.73 -18.82 -21.65
CA ALA A 391 -7.96 -18.89 -22.46
C ALA A 391 -9.18 -18.37 -21.68
N LEU A 392 -9.27 -18.64 -20.38
CA LEU A 392 -10.33 -18.16 -19.53
C LEU A 392 -10.21 -16.64 -19.30
N SER A 393 -9.00 -16.12 -19.09
CA SER A 393 -8.74 -14.69 -18.99
C SER A 393 -9.26 -13.93 -20.22
N GLU A 394 -8.96 -14.41 -21.43
CA GLU A 394 -9.44 -13.80 -22.67
C GLU A 394 -10.98 -13.80 -22.77
N GLN A 395 -11.63 -14.88 -22.33
CA GLN A 395 -13.10 -14.99 -22.34
C GLN A 395 -13.76 -14.04 -21.32
N LEU A 396 -13.06 -13.75 -20.21
CA LEU A 396 -13.54 -12.89 -19.13
C LEU A 396 -13.14 -11.41 -19.30
N GLY A 397 -12.67 -11.01 -20.48
CA GLY A 397 -12.33 -9.62 -20.78
C GLY A 397 -10.89 -9.23 -20.51
N GLY A 398 -9.98 -10.22 -20.40
CA GLY A 398 -8.56 -9.98 -20.20
C GLY A 398 -8.19 -9.80 -18.74
N LEU A 399 -8.81 -10.55 -17.83
CA LEU A 399 -8.48 -10.50 -16.41
C LEU A 399 -7.01 -10.85 -16.18
N PRO A 400 -6.30 -10.14 -15.29
CA PRO A 400 -4.95 -10.48 -14.91
C PRO A 400 -4.91 -11.87 -14.26
N ILE A 401 -3.82 -12.61 -14.48
CA ILE A 401 -3.59 -13.92 -13.87
C ILE A 401 -2.54 -13.75 -12.77
N THR A 402 -2.92 -14.05 -11.54
CA THR A 402 -2.05 -14.05 -10.38
C THR A 402 -1.66 -15.47 -9.99
N VAL A 403 -0.55 -15.63 -9.28
CA VAL A 403 0.04 -16.93 -8.97
C VAL A 403 -0.24 -17.31 -7.53
N ASN A 404 -0.73 -18.54 -7.33
CA ASN A 404 -0.70 -19.21 -6.05
C ASN A 404 -0.12 -20.63 -6.23
N GLU A 405 1.15 -20.81 -5.89
CA GLU A 405 1.83 -22.11 -5.98
C GLU A 405 1.23 -23.19 -5.08
N GLY A 406 0.41 -22.82 -4.08
CA GLY A 406 -0.31 -23.72 -3.20
C GLY A 406 -1.63 -24.22 -3.78
N LEU A 407 -2.08 -23.67 -4.91
CA LEU A 407 -3.31 -24.08 -5.58
C LEU A 407 -3.06 -25.40 -6.36
N ASP A 408 -4.06 -26.27 -6.39
CA ASP A 408 -4.01 -27.46 -7.24
C ASP A 408 -3.98 -27.04 -8.72
N ALA A 409 -3.12 -27.67 -9.51
CA ALA A 409 -2.96 -27.38 -10.93
C ALA A 409 -4.25 -27.59 -11.78
N SER A 410 -5.24 -28.29 -11.24
CA SER A 410 -6.57 -28.47 -11.84
C SER A 410 -7.60 -27.45 -11.38
N SER A 411 -7.22 -26.54 -10.46
CA SER A 411 -8.13 -25.54 -9.90
C SER A 411 -7.76 -24.13 -10.35
N LEU A 412 -8.77 -23.31 -10.65
CA LEU A 412 -8.63 -21.87 -10.86
C LEU A 412 -9.62 -21.14 -9.96
N VAL A 413 -9.17 -20.03 -9.37
CA VAL A 413 -10.04 -19.13 -8.62
C VAL A 413 -10.28 -17.88 -9.46
N ILE A 414 -11.55 -17.59 -9.72
CA ILE A 414 -11.96 -16.38 -10.45
C ILE A 414 -12.52 -15.40 -9.43
N VAL A 415 -11.91 -14.24 -9.35
CA VAL A 415 -12.32 -13.19 -8.43
C VAL A 415 -12.97 -12.06 -9.21
N THR A 416 -14.20 -11.68 -8.82
CA THR A 416 -14.87 -10.48 -9.29
C THR A 416 -14.76 -9.39 -8.23
N ALA A 417 -14.38 -8.18 -8.62
CA ALA A 417 -14.38 -6.98 -7.79
C ALA A 417 -15.21 -5.88 -8.49
N ASP A 418 -15.20 -4.66 -7.96
CA ASP A 418 -16.03 -3.57 -8.49
C ASP A 418 -15.59 -3.11 -9.90
N ASP A 419 -14.41 -3.49 -10.35
CA ASP A 419 -13.87 -3.24 -11.69
C ASP A 419 -14.26 -4.30 -12.74
N TYR A 420 -15.02 -5.33 -12.36
CA TYR A 420 -15.40 -6.39 -13.29
C TYR A 420 -16.34 -5.89 -14.39
N THR A 421 -15.92 -6.04 -15.64
CA THR A 421 -16.69 -5.66 -16.83
C THR A 421 -16.90 -6.82 -17.80
N GLY A 422 -16.55 -8.04 -17.39
CA GLY A 422 -16.70 -9.24 -18.17
C GLY A 422 -18.15 -9.75 -18.30
N PRO A 423 -18.37 -10.88 -18.94
CA PRO A 423 -19.70 -11.45 -19.14
C PRO A 423 -20.34 -11.92 -17.82
N LEU A 424 -21.65 -11.70 -17.71
CA LEU A 424 -22.49 -12.11 -16.58
C LEU A 424 -23.84 -12.63 -17.08
N ASP A 425 -24.45 -13.54 -16.35
CA ASP A 425 -25.88 -13.84 -16.52
C ASP A 425 -26.69 -12.89 -15.63
N GLU A 426 -27.34 -11.91 -16.25
CA GLU A 426 -28.10 -10.86 -15.54
C GLU A 426 -29.34 -11.39 -14.81
N SER A 427 -29.79 -12.62 -15.08
CA SER A 427 -30.96 -13.19 -14.40
C SER A 427 -30.72 -13.58 -12.97
N GLU A 428 -29.44 -13.72 -12.55
CA GLU A 428 -29.02 -14.07 -11.20
C GLU A 428 -28.50 -12.87 -10.39
N THR A 429 -28.46 -11.67 -10.98
CA THR A 429 -27.97 -10.46 -10.33
C THR A 429 -29.04 -9.66 -9.57
N GLU A 430 -30.22 -10.22 -9.29
CA GLU A 430 -31.22 -9.54 -8.45
C GLU A 430 -30.71 -9.50 -6.99
N PRO A 431 -30.79 -8.33 -6.32
CA PRO A 431 -30.36 -8.20 -4.94
C PRO A 431 -31.33 -8.97 -4.03
N GLU A 432 -31.02 -10.22 -3.75
CA GLU A 432 -31.65 -10.87 -2.60
C GLU A 432 -31.11 -10.16 -1.35
N THR A 433 -32.00 -9.47 -0.65
CA THR A 433 -31.80 -9.05 0.73
C THR A 433 -31.78 -10.29 1.61
N SER A 434 -30.69 -11.04 1.53
CA SER A 434 -30.36 -12.11 2.46
C SER A 434 -29.21 -11.63 3.33
N GLN A 435 -29.55 -11.36 4.56
CA GLN A 435 -28.59 -11.36 5.66
C GLN A 435 -28.00 -12.77 5.76
N ASN A 436 -27.04 -13.11 4.95
CA ASN A 436 -26.11 -14.19 5.25
C ASN A 436 -24.97 -13.57 6.05
N GLU A 437 -25.08 -13.69 7.37
CA GLU A 437 -23.91 -13.64 8.21
C GLU A 437 -22.89 -14.66 7.64
N PRO A 438 -21.60 -14.29 7.49
CA PRO A 438 -20.60 -15.23 7.03
C PRO A 438 -20.64 -16.46 7.93
N ASN A 439 -20.92 -17.60 7.33
CA ASN A 439 -20.87 -18.87 8.03
C ASN A 439 -19.40 -19.08 8.43
N SER A 440 -19.11 -19.07 9.72
CA SER A 440 -17.77 -18.96 10.30
C SER A 440 -16.90 -20.23 10.16
N GLU A 441 -17.26 -21.16 9.29
CA GLU A 441 -16.56 -22.45 9.20
C GLU A 441 -15.89 -22.75 7.84
N GLU A 442 -16.17 -21.98 6.77
CA GLU A 442 -15.48 -22.13 5.47
C GLU A 442 -15.38 -20.79 4.75
N THR A 443 -14.41 -19.98 5.11
CA THR A 443 -14.10 -18.76 4.36
C THR A 443 -13.08 -19.11 3.29
N ILE A 444 -13.54 -19.28 2.07
CA ILE A 444 -12.70 -19.49 0.89
C ILE A 444 -11.95 -18.21 0.59
N GLY A 445 -10.69 -18.32 0.23
CA GLY A 445 -9.84 -17.18 -0.05
C GLY A 445 -9.08 -16.64 1.16
N THR A 446 -8.96 -17.44 2.24
CA THR A 446 -8.03 -17.11 3.33
C THR A 446 -6.60 -17.31 2.82
N PRO A 447 -5.75 -16.28 2.82
CA PRO A 447 -4.35 -16.42 2.44
C PRO A 447 -3.68 -17.54 3.24
N GLY A 448 -2.99 -18.46 2.54
CA GLY A 448 -2.34 -19.61 3.15
C GLY A 448 -3.20 -20.86 3.38
N ASN A 449 -4.49 -20.82 3.11
CA ASN A 449 -5.39 -21.97 3.00
C ASN A 449 -5.61 -22.36 1.54
N ASP A 450 -6.44 -23.37 1.26
CA ASP A 450 -6.59 -24.06 -0.04
C ASP A 450 -6.73 -23.15 -1.29
N PHE A 451 -7.17 -21.90 -1.11
CA PHE A 451 -7.30 -20.92 -2.18
C PHE A 451 -6.54 -19.60 -1.89
N GLY A 452 -5.81 -19.54 -0.76
CA GLY A 452 -5.19 -18.32 -0.28
C GLY A 452 -3.91 -17.97 -1.02
N ALA A 453 -3.99 -17.25 -2.12
CA ALA A 453 -2.86 -16.47 -2.57
C ALA A 453 -2.57 -15.38 -1.55
N ALA A 454 -1.31 -15.17 -1.22
CA ALA A 454 -0.90 -13.89 -0.68
C ALA A 454 -1.15 -12.87 -1.77
N GLU A 455 -2.12 -11.99 -1.54
CA GLU A 455 -2.47 -11.03 -2.56
C GLU A 455 -1.58 -9.83 -2.53
N VAL A 456 -1.14 -9.50 -3.70
CA VAL A 456 -0.53 -8.21 -3.99
C VAL A 456 -1.66 -7.25 -4.32
N SER A 457 -1.78 -6.17 -3.57
CA SER A 457 -2.71 -5.08 -3.93
C SER A 457 -2.42 -4.60 -5.35
N PRO A 458 -3.45 -4.14 -6.08
CA PRO A 458 -3.27 -3.62 -7.41
C PRO A 458 -2.24 -2.49 -7.43
N GLU A 459 -1.37 -2.53 -8.42
CA GLU A 459 -0.40 -1.49 -8.66
C GLU A 459 -1.09 -0.17 -9.03
N ILE A 460 -0.71 0.92 -8.39
CA ILE A 460 -1.17 2.26 -8.74
C ILE A 460 -0.03 3.01 -9.42
N ASP A 461 -0.21 3.35 -10.67
CA ASP A 461 0.74 4.12 -11.46
C ASP A 461 0.48 5.62 -11.28
N ALA A 462 1.53 6.39 -10.92
CA ALA A 462 1.47 7.84 -10.83
C ALA A 462 1.44 8.54 -12.20
N GLY A 463 1.83 7.86 -13.28
CA GLY A 463 1.85 8.38 -14.65
C GLY A 463 0.54 8.24 -15.42
N GLY A 464 -0.53 7.73 -14.80
CA GLY A 464 -1.81 7.51 -15.47
C GLY A 464 -2.57 8.78 -15.88
N ASP A 465 -3.62 8.61 -16.69
CA ASP A 465 -4.45 9.68 -17.28
C ASP A 465 -5.41 10.36 -16.29
N GLY A 466 -5.02 10.54 -15.04
CA GLY A 466 -5.82 11.19 -13.99
C GLY A 466 -5.77 10.45 -12.66
N PRO A 467 -6.46 10.97 -11.63
CA PRO A 467 -6.49 10.34 -10.33
C PRO A 467 -7.30 9.03 -10.39
N ARG A 468 -6.74 7.94 -9.84
CA ARG A 468 -7.49 6.68 -9.69
C ARG A 468 -8.66 6.87 -8.74
N CYS A 469 -9.85 6.42 -9.13
CA CYS A 469 -11.01 6.43 -8.25
C CYS A 469 -10.92 5.32 -7.20
N VAL A 470 -11.14 5.68 -5.94
CA VAL A 470 -11.05 4.81 -4.76
C VAL A 470 -12.29 4.93 -3.88
N ASN A 471 -12.47 3.98 -2.97
CA ASN A 471 -13.59 4.00 -2.00
C ASN A 471 -13.30 4.92 -0.82
#